data_4eedad533a96b82e74ebde0290185c32
#
_entry.id   4eedad533a96b82e74ebde0290185c32
#
_cell.length_a   1.000
_cell.length_b   1.000
_cell.length_c   1.000
_cell.angle_alpha   90.00
_cell.angle_beta   90.00
_cell.angle_gamma   90.00
#
_symmetry.space_group_name_H-M   'P 1'
#
loop_
_entity.id
_entity.type
_entity.pdbx_description
1 polymer ?
#
loop_
_entity_poly.entity_id
_entity_poly.type
_entity_poly.pdbx_seq_one_letter_code
_entity_poly.pdbx_strand_id
1 'polypeptide(L)'
;MRKLFMAALFIACAAPFTFAQTGGDYNKYDIGVLYSHDRVDTGFDDPTSTNFLSEREGFNGVEAFAKGNISRYVGLKADYSFHRKSFTFDGSTAATTFDVDANIHQFLGGVEFKDNAKETKVKPFGHVLAGVAHTTTDGNGTAVSFNDSSNDFAAAVGGGVDFKLNDRIDLRAIQFDWNPIRDNGQTSNNFRFGIGLIFR
;
A
#
# COMPACT_ATOMS: atom_id res chain seq x y z
N MET A 1 -26.26 6.49 -5.57
CA MET A 1 -25.42 7.30 -4.67
C MET A 1 -23.95 6.85 -4.62
N ARG A 2 -23.61 5.54 -4.73
CA ARG A 2 -22.22 5.02 -4.75
C ARG A 2 -21.33 5.59 -5.87
N LYS A 3 -21.87 5.78 -7.09
CA LYS A 3 -21.10 6.30 -8.25
C LYS A 3 -20.73 7.79 -8.12
N LEU A 4 -21.48 8.57 -7.35
CA LEU A 4 -21.17 9.99 -7.10
C LEU A 4 -20.02 10.18 -6.10
N PHE A 5 -19.84 9.27 -5.16
CA PHE A 5 -18.77 9.34 -4.16
C PHE A 5 -17.39 9.06 -4.79
N MET A 6 -17.31 8.09 -5.72
CA MET A 6 -16.07 7.82 -6.45
C MET A 6 -15.67 8.96 -7.40
N ALA A 7 -16.66 9.61 -8.06
CA ALA A 7 -16.39 10.76 -8.91
C ALA A 7 -15.90 11.99 -8.09
N ALA A 8 -16.43 12.21 -6.88
CA ALA A 8 -16.00 13.29 -6.01
C ALA A 8 -14.56 13.08 -5.48
N LEU A 9 -14.14 11.85 -5.21
CA LEU A 9 -12.79 11.54 -4.79
C LEU A 9 -11.78 11.79 -5.92
N PHE A 10 -12.13 11.45 -7.18
CA PHE A 10 -11.27 11.71 -8.35
C PHE A 10 -11.16 13.23 -8.66
N ILE A 11 -12.21 14.01 -8.45
CA ILE A 11 -12.21 15.47 -8.67
C ILE A 11 -11.38 16.18 -7.60
N ALA A 12 -11.35 15.70 -6.36
CA ALA A 12 -10.50 16.22 -5.30
C ALA A 12 -9.00 16.03 -5.57
N CYS A 13 -8.62 14.94 -6.27
CA CYS A 13 -7.23 14.70 -6.71
C CYS A 13 -6.83 15.53 -7.95
N ALA A 14 -7.80 16.04 -8.72
CA ALA A 14 -7.58 16.81 -9.94
C ALA A 14 -7.57 18.34 -9.71
N ALA A 15 -7.77 18.81 -8.48
CA ALA A 15 -7.67 20.23 -8.17
C ALA A 15 -6.22 20.69 -8.43
N PRO A 16 -5.95 21.66 -9.32
CA PRO A 16 -4.61 22.17 -9.52
C PRO A 16 -4.18 22.83 -8.20
N PHE A 17 -3.19 22.22 -7.55
CA PHE A 17 -2.54 22.80 -6.38
C PHE A 17 -1.75 24.04 -6.85
N THR A 18 -2.44 25.15 -7.06
CA THR A 18 -1.82 26.46 -7.22
C THR A 18 -1.32 26.96 -5.86
N PHE A 19 -0.34 26.27 -5.31
CA PHE A 19 0.44 26.82 -4.21
C PHE A 19 1.41 27.84 -4.80
N ALA A 20 1.29 29.08 -4.33
CA ALA A 20 2.18 30.16 -4.70
C ALA A 20 3.65 29.68 -4.62
N GLN A 21 4.38 29.86 -5.72
CA GLN A 21 5.81 29.62 -5.80
C GLN A 21 6.56 30.63 -4.92
N THR A 22 6.58 30.41 -3.64
CA THR A 22 7.65 30.96 -2.79
C THR A 22 8.84 30.04 -2.99
N GLY A 23 9.91 30.57 -3.57
CA GLY A 23 11.15 29.84 -3.88
C GLY A 23 11.74 29.19 -2.62
N GLY A 24 11.35 27.96 -2.35
CA GLY A 24 11.87 27.14 -1.26
C GLY A 24 12.90 26.17 -1.79
N ASP A 25 13.97 25.92 -1.03
CA ASP A 25 15.05 24.97 -1.34
C ASP A 25 14.61 23.50 -1.15
N TYR A 26 13.33 23.21 -1.34
CA TYR A 26 12.78 21.86 -1.23
C TYR A 26 11.90 21.49 -2.43
N ASN A 27 11.77 20.19 -2.70
CA ASN A 27 10.92 19.69 -3.78
C ASN A 27 9.45 19.87 -3.43
N LYS A 28 8.65 20.33 -4.39
CA LYS A 28 7.21 20.55 -4.19
C LYS A 28 6.39 19.28 -4.35
N TYR A 29 6.82 18.35 -5.20
CA TYR A 29 6.09 17.14 -5.53
C TYR A 29 7.04 15.95 -5.58
N ASP A 30 6.56 14.80 -5.16
CA ASP A 30 7.22 13.51 -5.34
C ASP A 30 6.20 12.52 -5.92
N ILE A 31 6.63 11.70 -6.89
CA ILE A 31 5.87 10.56 -7.41
C ILE A 31 6.72 9.32 -7.22
N GLY A 32 6.21 8.32 -6.52
CA GLY A 32 6.93 7.07 -6.25
C GLY A 32 6.29 5.88 -6.93
N VAL A 33 7.13 4.93 -7.36
CA VAL A 33 6.72 3.60 -7.81
C VAL A 33 7.65 2.58 -7.15
N LEU A 34 7.05 1.62 -6.44
CA LEU A 34 7.76 0.64 -5.63
C LEU A 34 7.29 -0.78 -5.99
N TYR A 35 8.22 -1.72 -5.93
CA TYR A 35 7.86 -3.10 -5.63
C TYR A 35 7.43 -3.17 -4.17
N SER A 36 6.31 -3.84 -3.92
CA SER A 36 5.72 -3.95 -2.59
C SER A 36 5.46 -5.42 -2.25
N HIS A 37 5.79 -5.80 -1.03
CA HIS A 37 5.55 -7.14 -0.48
C HIS A 37 4.78 -7.00 0.82
N ASP A 38 3.58 -7.59 0.87
CA ASP A 38 2.71 -7.54 2.03
C ASP A 38 2.69 -8.91 2.73
N ARG A 39 2.86 -8.92 4.05
CA ARG A 39 2.70 -10.08 4.93
C ARG A 39 1.33 -9.98 5.56
N VAL A 40 0.37 -10.66 4.93
CA VAL A 40 -1.06 -10.58 5.27
C VAL A 40 -1.42 -11.64 6.31
N ASP A 41 -2.08 -11.18 7.37
CA ASP A 41 -2.69 -12.04 8.37
C ASP A 41 -4.00 -12.60 7.80
N THR A 42 -4.00 -13.85 7.40
CA THR A 42 -5.14 -14.54 6.78
C THR A 42 -6.07 -15.20 7.80
N GLY A 43 -5.73 -15.12 9.09
CA GLY A 43 -6.50 -15.79 10.15
C GLY A 43 -6.36 -17.31 10.17
N PHE A 44 -5.50 -17.87 9.33
CA PHE A 44 -5.14 -19.30 9.41
C PHE A 44 -3.94 -19.45 10.33
N ASP A 45 -4.19 -19.45 11.63
CA ASP A 45 -3.15 -19.65 12.64
C ASP A 45 -2.68 -21.10 12.63
N ASP A 46 -1.38 -21.31 12.46
CA ASP A 46 -0.74 -22.58 12.79
C ASP A 46 -0.46 -22.62 14.30
N PRO A 47 -1.22 -23.41 15.10
CA PRO A 47 -1.06 -23.43 16.55
C PRO A 47 0.33 -23.95 17.00
N THR A 48 1.14 -24.43 16.09
CA THR A 48 2.51 -24.89 16.35
C THR A 48 3.57 -23.83 16.03
N SER A 49 3.19 -22.77 15.33
CA SER A 49 4.09 -21.67 14.95
C SER A 49 4.29 -20.72 16.13
N THR A 50 5.54 -20.46 16.45
CA THR A 50 5.92 -19.44 17.44
C THR A 50 6.49 -18.19 16.78
N ASN A 51 6.49 -18.14 15.45
CA ASN A 51 7.10 -17.06 14.68
C ASN A 51 6.03 -16.15 14.06
N PHE A 52 5.86 -15.00 14.63
CA PHE A 52 4.94 -13.94 14.23
C PHE A 52 4.90 -13.63 12.71
N LEU A 53 6.03 -13.72 11.99
CA LEU A 53 6.06 -13.51 10.54
C LEU A 53 5.73 -14.76 9.74
N SER A 54 5.88 -15.95 10.28
CA SER A 54 5.58 -17.20 9.57
C SER A 54 4.07 -17.50 9.51
N GLU A 55 3.29 -16.93 10.41
CA GLU A 55 1.82 -17.02 10.43
C GLU A 55 1.14 -16.16 9.36
N ARG A 56 1.91 -15.33 8.66
CA ARG A 56 1.40 -14.42 7.63
C ARG A 56 1.79 -14.87 6.24
N GLU A 57 0.81 -14.81 5.34
CA GLU A 57 1.00 -15.13 3.94
C GLU A 57 1.61 -13.95 3.16
N GLY A 58 2.57 -14.26 2.28
CA GLY A 58 3.27 -13.27 1.48
C GLY A 58 2.53 -12.95 0.18
N PHE A 59 2.14 -11.70 -0.01
CA PHE A 59 1.53 -11.17 -1.22
C PHE A 59 2.53 -10.26 -1.92
N ASN A 60 2.78 -10.50 -3.19
CA ASN A 60 3.65 -9.66 -4.01
C ASN A 60 2.82 -8.62 -4.75
N GLY A 61 3.38 -7.44 -4.93
CA GLY A 61 2.64 -6.36 -5.56
C GLY A 61 3.47 -5.14 -5.92
N VAL A 62 2.74 -4.07 -6.18
CA VAL A 62 3.28 -2.77 -6.52
C VAL A 62 2.59 -1.69 -5.69
N GLU A 63 3.33 -0.63 -5.39
CA GLU A 63 2.84 0.58 -4.76
C GLU A 63 3.18 1.77 -5.64
N ALA A 64 2.25 2.70 -5.81
CA ALA A 64 2.47 3.98 -6.45
C ALA A 64 1.90 5.08 -5.57
N PHE A 65 2.63 6.19 -5.43
CA PHE A 65 2.14 7.31 -4.66
C PHE A 65 2.42 8.65 -5.34
N ALA A 66 1.59 9.64 -5.03
CA ALA A 66 1.82 11.03 -5.32
C ALA A 66 1.84 11.82 -3.99
N LYS A 67 2.80 12.72 -3.85
CA LYS A 67 2.95 13.54 -2.65
C LYS A 67 3.15 15.01 -3.02
N GLY A 68 2.39 15.90 -2.39
CA GLY A 68 2.58 17.34 -2.42
C GLY A 68 3.21 17.82 -1.12
N ASN A 69 4.40 18.44 -1.18
CA ASN A 69 5.11 18.95 -0.02
C ASN A 69 4.62 20.34 0.35
N ILE A 70 3.95 20.47 1.50
CA ILE A 70 3.41 21.72 2.03
C ILE A 70 4.55 22.56 2.65
N SER A 71 5.54 21.90 3.22
CA SER A 71 6.73 22.49 3.80
C SER A 71 7.95 21.63 3.53
N ARG A 72 9.13 22.08 3.99
CA ARG A 72 10.35 21.29 3.90
C ARG A 72 10.22 19.91 4.54
N TYR A 73 9.44 19.78 5.62
CA TYR A 73 9.38 18.55 6.42
C TYR A 73 8.05 17.81 6.35
N VAL A 74 7.00 18.40 5.75
CA VAL A 74 5.66 17.85 5.75
C VAL A 74 5.09 17.81 4.34
N GLY A 75 4.56 16.66 3.94
CA GLY A 75 3.83 16.48 2.69
C GLY A 75 2.51 15.73 2.89
N LEU A 76 1.55 16.00 2.01
CA LEU A 76 0.33 15.21 1.86
C LEU A 76 0.58 14.12 0.83
N LYS A 77 0.34 12.87 1.20
CA LYS A 77 0.57 11.68 0.36
C LYS A 77 -0.77 11.03 0.00
N ALA A 78 -0.94 10.70 -1.27
CA ALA A 78 -1.95 9.77 -1.76
C ALA A 78 -1.23 8.51 -2.25
N ASP A 79 -1.66 7.36 -1.80
CA ASP A 79 -0.99 6.08 -1.97
C ASP A 79 -1.97 5.07 -2.56
N TYR A 80 -1.53 4.33 -3.55
CA TYR A 80 -2.24 3.18 -4.10
C TYR A 80 -1.32 1.98 -4.09
N SER A 81 -1.80 0.85 -3.58
CA SER A 81 -1.10 -0.42 -3.69
C SER A 81 -1.99 -1.54 -4.19
N PHE A 82 -1.37 -2.46 -4.92
CA PHE A 82 -1.99 -3.68 -5.42
C PHE A 82 -1.12 -4.87 -5.04
N HIS A 83 -1.72 -5.86 -4.38
CA HIS A 83 -1.04 -7.09 -3.99
C HIS A 83 -1.87 -8.31 -4.43
N ARG A 84 -1.19 -9.37 -4.87
CA ARG A 84 -1.83 -10.61 -5.32
C ARG A 84 -1.11 -11.83 -4.77
N LYS A 85 -1.91 -12.86 -4.47
CA LYS A 85 -1.45 -14.21 -4.21
C LYS A 85 -2.43 -15.24 -4.75
N SER A 86 -1.90 -16.34 -5.28
CA SER A 86 -2.66 -17.53 -5.68
C SER A 86 -2.32 -18.68 -4.75
N PHE A 87 -3.33 -19.43 -4.34
CA PHE A 87 -3.23 -20.63 -3.53
C PHE A 87 -3.84 -21.80 -4.30
N THR A 88 -3.16 -22.95 -4.31
CA THR A 88 -3.72 -24.19 -4.84
C THR A 88 -4.03 -25.12 -3.68
N PHE A 89 -5.28 -25.55 -3.57
CA PHE A 89 -5.71 -26.54 -2.60
C PHE A 89 -5.82 -27.90 -3.28
N ASP A 90 -4.88 -28.80 -2.98
CA ASP A 90 -4.85 -30.14 -3.53
C ASP A 90 -5.84 -31.06 -2.79
N GLY A 91 -6.89 -31.46 -3.48
CA GLY A 91 -7.80 -32.49 -3.00
C GLY A 91 -7.30 -33.90 -3.30
N SER A 92 -7.95 -34.91 -2.71
CA SER A 92 -7.63 -36.33 -2.95
C SER A 92 -7.89 -36.80 -4.40
N THR A 93 -8.59 -35.99 -5.19
CA THR A 93 -8.90 -36.22 -6.62
C THR A 93 -8.82 -34.91 -7.39
N ALA A 94 -8.62 -34.97 -8.70
CA ALA A 94 -8.65 -33.79 -9.56
C ALA A 94 -9.96 -33.00 -9.48
N ALA A 95 -11.07 -33.66 -9.15
CA ALA A 95 -12.37 -33.00 -8.96
C ALA A 95 -12.46 -32.17 -7.65
N THR A 96 -11.57 -32.41 -6.71
CA THR A 96 -11.52 -31.69 -5.42
C THR A 96 -10.34 -30.71 -5.32
N THR A 97 -9.50 -30.62 -6.36
CA THR A 97 -8.47 -29.58 -6.46
C THR A 97 -9.08 -28.29 -6.97
N PHE A 98 -8.77 -27.17 -6.30
CA PHE A 98 -9.23 -25.84 -6.72
C PHE A 98 -8.17 -24.78 -6.42
N ASP A 99 -8.17 -23.74 -7.23
CA ASP A 99 -7.30 -22.58 -7.07
C ASP A 99 -8.08 -21.42 -6.47
N VAL A 100 -7.43 -20.65 -5.60
CA VAL A 100 -7.95 -19.43 -5.00
C VAL A 100 -7.01 -18.29 -5.31
N ASP A 101 -7.52 -17.28 -6.01
CA ASP A 101 -6.82 -16.03 -6.29
C ASP A 101 -7.30 -14.95 -5.32
N ALA A 102 -6.40 -14.40 -4.53
CA ALA A 102 -6.66 -13.28 -3.65
C ALA A 102 -5.96 -12.02 -4.16
N ASN A 103 -6.73 -10.93 -4.30
CA ASN A 103 -6.25 -9.63 -4.74
C ASN A 103 -6.64 -8.57 -3.70
N ILE A 104 -5.69 -7.69 -3.36
CA ILE A 104 -5.89 -6.59 -2.42
C ILE A 104 -5.50 -5.28 -3.10
N HIS A 105 -6.45 -4.37 -3.25
CA HIS A 105 -6.25 -3.00 -3.71
C HIS A 105 -6.43 -2.05 -2.53
N GLN A 106 -5.46 -1.19 -2.26
CA GLN A 106 -5.59 -0.19 -1.21
C GLN A 106 -5.45 1.21 -1.80
N PHE A 107 -6.29 2.14 -1.29
CA PHE A 107 -6.24 3.56 -1.58
C PHE A 107 -6.16 4.29 -0.24
N LEU A 108 -4.99 4.83 0.07
CA LEU A 108 -4.73 5.50 1.34
C LEU A 108 -4.33 6.95 1.11
N GLY A 109 -4.66 7.82 2.05
CA GLY A 109 -4.25 9.21 2.05
C GLY A 109 -3.81 9.65 3.44
N GLY A 110 -2.87 10.58 3.52
CA GLY A 110 -2.40 11.06 4.80
C GLY A 110 -1.18 11.95 4.72
N VAL A 111 -0.35 11.91 5.75
CA VAL A 111 0.80 12.81 5.95
C VAL A 111 2.09 12.01 5.96
N GLU A 112 3.11 12.50 5.24
CA GLU A 112 4.49 12.02 5.29
C GLU A 112 5.40 13.12 5.85
N PHE A 113 6.24 12.74 6.79
CA PHE A 113 7.28 13.57 7.38
C PHE A 113 8.63 13.14 6.82
N LYS A 114 9.31 14.05 6.10
CA LYS A 114 10.60 13.80 5.44
C LYS A 114 11.32 15.12 5.23
N ASP A 115 12.66 15.16 5.33
CA ASP A 115 13.41 16.32 4.86
C ASP A 115 13.43 16.36 3.32
N ASN A 116 12.61 17.21 2.73
CA ASN A 116 12.44 17.37 1.29
C ASN A 116 13.45 18.35 0.66
N ALA A 117 14.45 18.84 1.42
CA ALA A 117 15.48 19.73 0.86
C ALA A 117 16.22 19.06 -0.29
N LYS A 118 16.55 19.87 -1.32
CA LYS A 118 17.21 19.38 -2.54
C LYS A 118 18.63 18.85 -2.28
N GLU A 119 19.30 19.35 -1.24
CA GLU A 119 20.67 19.00 -0.93
C GLU A 119 20.81 17.75 -0.04
N THR A 120 19.75 17.39 0.67
CA THR A 120 19.78 16.24 1.58
C THR A 120 19.92 14.94 0.81
N LYS A 121 20.99 14.18 1.11
CA LYS A 121 21.33 12.93 0.41
C LYS A 121 20.62 11.71 1.01
N VAL A 122 20.48 11.66 2.31
CA VAL A 122 19.82 10.58 3.06
C VAL A 122 18.61 11.15 3.76
N LYS A 123 17.43 10.63 3.46
CA LYS A 123 16.14 11.18 3.88
C LYS A 123 15.34 10.13 4.61
N PRO A 124 15.51 10.00 5.93
CA PRO A 124 14.57 9.21 6.71
C PRO A 124 13.17 9.85 6.62
N PHE A 125 12.16 9.00 6.55
CA PHE A 125 10.77 9.44 6.53
C PHE A 125 9.90 8.59 7.43
N GLY A 126 8.77 9.16 7.85
CA GLY A 126 7.67 8.46 8.50
C GLY A 126 6.36 8.95 7.94
N HIS A 127 5.34 8.09 7.90
CA HIS A 127 4.02 8.46 7.45
C HIS A 127 2.90 7.82 8.26
N VAL A 128 1.75 8.48 8.23
CA VAL A 128 0.48 7.97 8.74
C VAL A 128 -0.55 8.18 7.66
N LEU A 129 -1.14 7.08 7.18
CA LEU A 129 -2.11 7.04 6.09
C LEU A 129 -3.36 6.30 6.55
N ALA A 130 -4.52 6.68 5.98
CA ALA A 130 -5.78 5.99 6.20
C ALA A 130 -6.62 6.02 4.93
N GLY A 131 -7.49 5.03 4.76
CA GLY A 131 -8.34 4.93 3.58
C GLY A 131 -9.10 3.62 3.52
N VAL A 132 -9.13 3.01 2.34
CA VAL A 132 -9.91 1.80 2.08
C VAL A 132 -9.06 0.72 1.42
N ALA A 133 -9.31 -0.53 1.79
CA ALA A 133 -8.88 -1.73 1.10
C ALA A 133 -10.06 -2.35 0.38
N HIS A 134 -9.89 -2.75 -0.87
CA HIS A 134 -10.81 -3.56 -1.64
C HIS A 134 -10.16 -4.92 -1.86
N THR A 135 -10.72 -5.96 -1.23
CA THR A 135 -10.22 -7.34 -1.33
C THR A 135 -11.18 -8.13 -2.21
N THR A 136 -10.63 -8.88 -3.16
CA THR A 136 -11.37 -9.87 -3.97
C THR A 136 -10.75 -11.24 -3.81
N THR A 137 -11.60 -12.25 -3.65
CA THR A 137 -11.17 -13.65 -3.54
C THR A 137 -12.00 -14.47 -4.52
N ASP A 138 -11.31 -15.05 -5.52
CA ASP A 138 -11.91 -15.86 -6.57
C ASP A 138 -11.47 -17.31 -6.41
N GLY A 139 -12.40 -18.23 -6.21
CA GLY A 139 -12.15 -19.68 -6.18
C GLY A 139 -12.59 -20.35 -7.48
N ASN A 140 -11.69 -21.09 -8.13
CA ASN A 140 -11.94 -21.79 -9.37
C ASN A 140 -11.55 -23.27 -9.29
N GLY A 141 -12.52 -24.15 -9.50
CA GLY A 141 -12.28 -25.60 -9.52
C GLY A 141 -13.46 -26.34 -10.17
N THR A 142 -13.30 -27.62 -10.46
CA THR A 142 -14.32 -28.42 -11.13
C THR A 142 -15.62 -28.53 -10.32
N ALA A 143 -15.52 -28.57 -9.00
CA ALA A 143 -16.66 -28.73 -8.08
C ALA A 143 -16.96 -27.47 -7.25
N VAL A 144 -16.08 -26.46 -7.26
CA VAL A 144 -16.18 -25.25 -6.43
C VAL A 144 -15.89 -24.03 -7.29
N SER A 145 -16.80 -23.08 -7.30
CA SER A 145 -16.61 -21.75 -7.89
C SER A 145 -17.28 -20.72 -6.98
N PHE A 146 -16.51 -19.73 -6.53
CA PHE A 146 -17.03 -18.61 -5.77
C PHE A 146 -16.27 -17.33 -6.09
N ASN A 147 -16.94 -16.22 -5.92
CA ASN A 147 -16.34 -14.89 -5.99
C ASN A 147 -16.86 -14.10 -4.80
N ASP A 148 -15.96 -13.59 -3.99
CA ASP A 148 -16.27 -12.73 -2.85
C ASP A 148 -15.47 -11.44 -2.94
N SER A 149 -16.06 -10.34 -2.42
CA SER A 149 -15.40 -9.04 -2.40
C SER A 149 -15.82 -8.22 -1.19
N SER A 150 -14.85 -7.59 -0.54
CA SER A 150 -15.08 -6.68 0.58
C SER A 150 -14.49 -5.29 0.32
N ASN A 151 -15.01 -4.30 1.06
CA ASN A 151 -14.44 -2.96 1.14
C ASN A 151 -14.31 -2.58 2.60
N ASP A 152 -13.08 -2.46 3.05
CA ASP A 152 -12.73 -2.38 4.45
C ASP A 152 -11.94 -1.11 4.74
N PHE A 153 -12.02 -0.62 5.98
CA PHE A 153 -11.15 0.44 6.42
C PHE A 153 -9.72 -0.06 6.53
N ALA A 154 -8.77 0.69 5.95
CA ALA A 154 -7.34 0.39 6.03
C ALA A 154 -6.56 1.61 6.52
N ALA A 155 -5.48 1.34 7.24
CA ALA A 155 -4.53 2.36 7.63
C ALA A 155 -3.09 1.86 7.42
N ALA A 156 -2.13 2.77 7.32
CA ALA A 156 -0.72 2.43 7.31
C ALA A 156 0.04 3.42 8.20
N VAL A 157 0.86 2.89 9.07
CA VAL A 157 1.80 3.65 9.90
C VAL A 157 3.17 3.06 9.71
N GLY A 158 4.09 3.86 9.20
CA GLY A 158 5.39 3.34 8.87
C GLY A 158 6.40 4.40 8.50
N GLY A 159 7.47 3.95 7.84
CA GLY A 159 8.55 4.82 7.42
C GLY A 159 9.67 4.06 6.74
N GLY A 160 10.75 4.76 6.49
CA GLY A 160 11.88 4.20 5.78
C GLY A 160 12.97 5.21 5.49
N VAL A 161 13.76 4.92 4.47
CA VAL A 161 14.88 5.79 4.07
C VAL A 161 14.93 5.92 2.56
N ASP A 162 14.98 7.17 2.08
CA ASP A 162 15.23 7.52 0.69
C ASP A 162 16.67 8.02 0.53
N PHE A 163 17.34 7.59 -0.55
CA PHE A 163 18.67 8.05 -0.94
C PHE A 163 18.60 8.85 -2.23
N LYS A 164 19.13 10.06 -2.21
CA LYS A 164 19.23 10.89 -3.41
C LYS A 164 20.22 10.26 -4.40
N LEU A 165 19.72 9.85 -5.58
CA LEU A 165 20.56 9.40 -6.69
C LEU A 165 21.01 10.58 -7.56
N ASN A 166 20.08 11.49 -7.86
CA ASN A 166 20.34 12.71 -8.60
C ASN A 166 19.27 13.78 -8.26
N ASP A 167 19.24 14.91 -8.99
CA ASP A 167 18.32 16.01 -8.70
C ASP A 167 16.85 15.70 -9.02
N ARG A 168 16.55 14.61 -9.74
CA ARG A 168 15.22 14.22 -10.16
C ARG A 168 14.75 12.88 -9.61
N ILE A 169 15.66 12.07 -9.08
CA ILE A 169 15.37 10.68 -8.69
C ILE A 169 16.00 10.38 -7.35
N ASP A 170 15.16 9.86 -6.42
CA ASP A 170 15.59 9.21 -5.19
C ASP A 170 15.32 7.71 -5.28
N LEU A 171 16.16 6.91 -4.62
CA LEU A 171 15.93 5.50 -4.34
C LEU A 171 15.28 5.38 -2.96
N ARG A 172 14.06 4.85 -2.88
CA ARG A 172 13.52 4.34 -1.62
C ARG A 172 14.13 2.98 -1.36
N ALA A 173 15.15 2.94 -0.49
CA ALA A 173 15.90 1.72 -0.23
C ALA A 173 15.11 0.75 0.63
N ILE A 174 14.29 1.26 1.54
CA ILE A 174 13.40 0.48 2.38
C ILE A 174 12.21 1.34 2.81
N GLN A 175 11.03 0.73 2.77
CA GLN A 175 9.83 1.16 3.45
C GLN A 175 9.32 -0.01 4.26
N PHE A 176 8.86 0.26 5.49
CA PHE A 176 8.19 -0.70 6.35
C PHE A 176 6.96 -0.05 6.96
N ASP A 177 5.81 -0.69 6.79
CA ASP A 177 4.53 -0.22 7.29
C ASP A 177 3.83 -1.31 8.10
N TRP A 178 3.31 -0.96 9.26
CA TRP A 178 2.21 -1.66 9.87
C TRP A 178 0.93 -1.22 9.17
N ASN A 179 0.22 -2.17 8.57
CA ASN A 179 -0.91 -1.92 7.68
C ASN A 179 -2.17 -2.68 8.15
N PRO A 180 -2.85 -2.22 9.22
CA PRO A 180 -4.08 -2.85 9.68
C PRO A 180 -5.22 -2.64 8.69
N ILE A 181 -5.98 -3.73 8.43
CA ILE A 181 -7.24 -3.72 7.68
C ILE A 181 -8.33 -4.18 8.64
N ARG A 182 -9.42 -3.41 8.74
CA ARG A 182 -10.53 -3.71 9.64
C ARG A 182 -11.76 -4.13 8.85
N ASP A 183 -12.05 -5.42 8.92
CA ASP A 183 -13.26 -6.05 8.35
C ASP A 183 -14.20 -6.50 9.46
N ASN A 184 -15.50 -6.14 9.37
CA ASN A 184 -16.60 -6.63 10.22
C ASN A 184 -16.29 -6.66 11.73
N GLY A 185 -15.48 -5.72 12.23
CA GLY A 185 -15.11 -5.61 13.64
C GLY A 185 -13.87 -6.39 14.06
N GLN A 186 -13.32 -7.19 13.18
CA GLN A 186 -11.99 -7.82 13.33
C GLN A 186 -10.92 -6.94 12.68
N THR A 187 -9.67 -7.09 13.13
CA THR A 187 -8.53 -6.34 12.57
C THR A 187 -7.46 -7.33 12.18
N SER A 188 -7.18 -7.38 10.88
CA SER A 188 -6.03 -8.08 10.32
C SER A 188 -4.82 -7.16 10.39
N ASN A 189 -3.76 -7.59 11.08
CA ASN A 189 -2.53 -6.82 11.26
C ASN A 189 -1.50 -7.23 10.22
N ASN A 190 -1.40 -6.48 9.13
CA ASN A 190 -0.51 -6.76 8.02
C ASN A 190 0.78 -5.93 8.14
N PHE A 191 1.84 -6.38 7.44
CA PHE A 191 3.13 -5.69 7.36
C PHE A 191 3.56 -5.58 5.91
N ARG A 192 3.68 -4.33 5.44
CA ARG A 192 4.07 -4.00 4.07
C ARG A 192 5.53 -3.57 4.01
N PHE A 193 6.27 -4.10 3.05
CA PHE A 193 7.65 -3.76 2.74
C PHE A 193 7.72 -3.19 1.33
N GLY A 194 8.48 -2.12 1.12
CA GLY A 194 8.60 -1.49 -0.18
C GLY A 194 10.04 -1.09 -0.52
N ILE A 195 10.37 -1.19 -1.81
CA ILE A 195 11.60 -0.67 -2.41
C ILE A 195 11.30 -0.11 -3.79
N GLY A 196 11.87 1.02 -4.17
CA GLY A 196 11.56 1.59 -5.48
C GLY A 196 12.18 2.95 -5.76
N LEU A 197 11.63 3.65 -6.74
CA LEU A 197 12.12 4.94 -7.21
C LEU A 197 11.10 6.04 -6.94
N ILE A 198 11.61 7.22 -6.62
CA ILE A 198 10.83 8.43 -6.40
C ILE A 198 11.33 9.48 -7.39
N PHE A 199 10.39 10.03 -8.17
CA PHE A 199 10.59 11.12 -9.12
C PHE A 199 10.13 12.43 -8.48
N ARG A 200 10.93 13.51 -8.70
CA ARG A 200 10.75 14.85 -8.10
C ARG A 200 10.59 15.93 -9.12
#